data_a863c8743b71692ef8c0a52ced9adea6
#
_entry.id   a863c8743b71692ef8c0a52ced9adea6
#
_cell.length_a   1.000
_cell.length_b   1.000
_cell.length_c   1.000
_cell.angle_alpha   90.00
_cell.angle_beta   90.00
_cell.angle_gamma   90.00
#
_symmetry.space_group_name_H-M   'P 1'
#
loop_
_entity.id
_entity.type
_entity.pdbx_description
1 polymer ?
#
loop_
_entity_poly.entity_id
_entity_poly.type
_entity_poly.pdbx_seq_one_letter_code
_entity_poly.pdbx_strand_id
1 'polypeptide(L)'
;MCPELAMASRSSASALIAGGLTIAVMSCGSRTGLFVPEPDFFSGDATVDGGMVDANDDGPIQCIPGQFTFELALTQLMFVVDRSGSMRFTVDGVEDASRSKWRWTLLQNALRKTITPFDNEIAMGAKFFPEVMTPADLRNAERSCRSETGVGFAPSRGNAKTILDVFDTTEPRGGTPTSEAVRLAAQFLGQRRSVANAIVLATDGAPNCNGDLDTDTCTCTSTSPCTGSVGRFSCLDEVRTVETIRSIADVQKVPVYVIGIGSTESPEFLQVLDDMAVAGGRPRPTTPRHYNAQSENDLTLALTTIRDTVAKCTYLSPSAPNDPNKITVRIDGAVIPRDQTKTNGWDWVDQGFGELAFFGDACTKARGSSGLPATVSGVVSCEE
;
A
#
# COMPACT_ATOMS: atom_id res chain seq x y z
N MET A 1 -61.24 -0.97 -7.55
CA MET A 1 -62.04 0.24 -7.61
C MET A 1 -61.10 1.41 -7.66
N CYS A 2 -60.81 1.87 -8.86
CA CYS A 2 -60.31 3.23 -9.14
C CYS A 2 -61.45 4.23 -9.05
N PRO A 3 -61.22 5.55 -8.94
CA PRO A 3 -61.01 6.28 -10.19
C PRO A 3 -59.91 7.35 -10.20
N GLU A 4 -59.39 7.56 -11.44
CA GLU A 4 -58.71 8.74 -11.98
C GLU A 4 -59.57 10.01 -11.89
N LEU A 5 -58.87 11.17 -12.00
CA LEU A 5 -59.25 12.39 -12.72
C LEU A 5 -58.05 13.37 -12.61
N ALA A 6 -57.29 13.61 -13.63
CA ALA A 6 -57.45 14.41 -14.87
C ALA A 6 -57.09 15.91 -14.71
N MET A 7 -56.07 16.29 -15.50
CA MET A 7 -55.59 17.55 -16.01
C MET A 7 -56.43 18.81 -15.88
N ALA A 8 -55.70 19.95 -15.70
CA ALA A 8 -55.92 21.14 -16.51
C ALA A 8 -54.72 22.11 -16.43
N SER A 9 -54.18 22.40 -17.58
CA SER A 9 -53.28 23.52 -17.92
C SER A 9 -54.00 24.83 -17.91
N ARG A 10 -53.33 25.93 -17.57
CA ARG A 10 -53.42 27.24 -18.28
C ARG A 10 -52.27 28.18 -17.93
N SER A 11 -51.71 28.70 -18.98
CA SER A 11 -50.77 29.80 -19.10
C SER A 11 -51.38 31.17 -18.81
N SER A 12 -50.62 32.12 -18.30
CA SER A 12 -50.48 33.50 -18.84
C SER A 12 -49.62 34.38 -17.93
N ALA A 13 -48.52 34.83 -18.42
CA ALA A 13 -47.96 36.13 -18.72
C ALA A 13 -47.96 37.26 -17.65
N SER A 14 -46.75 37.79 -17.47
CA SER A 14 -46.31 39.18 -17.34
C SER A 14 -46.65 40.01 -16.09
N ALA A 15 -45.58 40.44 -15.38
CA ALA A 15 -45.17 41.84 -15.25
C ALA A 15 -43.96 42.01 -14.32
N LEU A 16 -43.02 42.78 -14.79
CA LEU A 16 -41.85 43.32 -14.11
C LEU A 16 -42.26 44.24 -12.93
N ILE A 17 -41.58 44.16 -11.79
CA ILE A 17 -41.22 45.30 -10.96
C ILE A 17 -39.89 45.02 -10.28
N ALA A 18 -38.92 45.89 -10.48
CA ALA A 18 -37.63 45.95 -9.82
C ALA A 18 -37.80 46.49 -8.39
N GLY A 19 -37.18 45.84 -7.45
CA GLY A 19 -37.07 46.36 -6.10
C GLY A 19 -35.87 45.69 -5.42
N GLY A 20 -34.75 46.37 -5.34
CA GLY A 20 -33.57 45.94 -4.63
C GLY A 20 -33.82 45.91 -3.13
N LEU A 21 -33.50 44.76 -2.51
CA LEU A 21 -33.37 44.67 -1.08
C LEU A 21 -32.06 43.94 -0.77
N THR A 22 -31.04 44.71 -0.39
CA THR A 22 -29.77 44.22 0.12
C THR A 22 -30.00 43.66 1.51
N ILE A 23 -29.97 42.34 1.66
CA ILE A 23 -29.93 41.68 2.97
C ILE A 23 -28.46 41.41 3.29
N ALA A 24 -27.93 42.18 4.24
CA ALA A 24 -26.66 41.91 4.88
C ALA A 24 -26.82 40.67 5.80
N VAL A 25 -26.23 39.55 5.41
CA VAL A 25 -26.14 38.37 6.28
C VAL A 25 -24.95 38.56 7.21
N MET A 26 -25.21 38.94 8.44
CA MET A 26 -24.23 38.88 9.52
C MET A 26 -24.02 37.41 9.88
N SER A 27 -22.89 36.87 9.47
CA SER A 27 -22.38 35.56 9.91
C SER A 27 -21.80 35.73 11.31
N CYS A 28 -22.52 35.34 12.36
CA CYS A 28 -21.99 35.11 13.69
C CYS A 28 -21.30 33.74 13.72
N GLY A 29 -19.99 33.74 13.50
CA GLY A 29 -19.15 32.57 13.75
C GLY A 29 -18.71 32.57 15.21
N SER A 30 -19.36 31.80 16.07
CA SER A 30 -18.85 31.53 17.41
C SER A 30 -17.75 30.45 17.31
N ARG A 31 -16.50 30.87 17.35
CA ARG A 31 -15.36 29.98 17.61
C ARG A 31 -15.20 29.85 19.13
N THR A 32 -15.73 28.77 19.70
CA THR A 32 -15.30 28.30 21.01
C THR A 32 -14.09 27.38 20.79
N GLY A 33 -12.91 27.99 20.76
CA GLY A 33 -11.66 27.24 20.88
C GLY A 33 -11.47 26.83 22.33
N LEU A 34 -11.58 25.56 22.63
CA LEU A 34 -11.08 25.02 23.90
C LEU A 34 -9.55 25.07 23.82
N PHE A 35 -8.95 25.99 24.55
CA PHE A 35 -7.53 25.97 24.86
C PHE A 35 -7.29 24.86 25.88
N VAL A 36 -6.64 23.78 25.45
CA VAL A 36 -6.01 22.82 26.36
C VAL A 36 -4.59 23.33 26.57
N PRO A 37 -4.18 23.67 27.80
CA PRO A 37 -2.80 24.04 28.03
C PRO A 37 -1.91 22.82 27.89
N GLU A 38 -0.92 22.88 26.99
CA GLU A 38 0.15 21.90 26.93
C GLU A 38 1.00 21.99 28.21
N PRO A 39 1.46 20.85 28.75
CA PRO A 39 2.35 20.89 29.92
C PRO A 39 3.71 21.42 29.50
N ASP A 40 4.17 22.49 30.14
CA ASP A 40 5.51 23.03 30.03
C ASP A 40 6.56 21.98 30.48
N PHE A 41 7.18 21.34 29.53
CA PHE A 41 8.43 20.60 29.73
C PHE A 41 9.48 21.25 28.84
N PHE A 42 10.25 22.16 29.41
CA PHE A 42 11.67 22.40 29.12
C PHE A 42 12.07 23.77 29.72
N SER A 43 12.52 23.74 30.96
CA SER A 43 13.45 24.74 31.47
C SER A 43 14.82 24.11 31.60
N GLY A 44 15.64 24.32 30.60
CA GLY A 44 17.05 23.94 30.57
C GLY A 44 17.76 24.91 29.65
N ASP A 45 18.42 25.88 30.25
CA ASP A 45 19.22 26.92 29.61
C ASP A 45 20.32 26.31 28.74
N ALA A 46 20.15 26.38 27.43
CA ALA A 46 21.23 26.25 26.45
C ALA A 46 20.85 27.12 25.26
N THR A 47 21.43 28.30 25.20
CA THR A 47 21.39 29.19 24.05
C THR A 47 22.11 28.52 22.89
N VAL A 48 21.39 27.74 22.12
CA VAL A 48 21.71 27.43 20.74
C VAL A 48 20.66 28.16 19.92
N ASP A 49 21.11 29.05 19.05
CA ASP A 49 20.29 29.75 18.06
C ASP A 49 19.70 28.70 17.10
N GLY A 50 18.67 28.01 17.59
CA GLY A 50 17.95 26.95 16.89
C GLY A 50 16.86 27.59 16.08
N GLY A 51 17.09 27.77 14.78
CA GLY A 51 16.01 28.04 13.86
C GLY A 51 14.87 27.03 14.10
N MET A 52 13.69 27.54 14.40
CA MET A 52 12.47 26.71 14.45
C MET A 52 12.36 25.96 13.12
N VAL A 53 12.54 24.66 13.16
CA VAL A 53 12.19 23.81 12.01
C VAL A 53 10.68 23.91 11.86
N ASP A 54 10.26 24.51 10.78
CA ASP A 54 8.84 24.64 10.44
C ASP A 54 8.26 23.23 10.31
N ALA A 55 7.24 22.90 11.08
CA ALA A 55 6.62 21.57 11.12
C ALA A 55 5.96 21.16 9.79
N ASN A 56 6.10 21.99 8.74
CA ASN A 56 5.61 21.77 7.39
C ASN A 56 6.73 21.58 6.34
N ASP A 57 8.00 21.43 6.77
CA ASP A 57 9.08 21.16 5.84
C ASP A 57 9.10 19.67 5.48
N ASP A 58 8.34 19.30 4.45
CA ASP A 58 8.32 17.94 3.85
C ASP A 58 9.59 17.67 2.99
N GLY A 59 10.62 18.51 3.10
CA GLY A 59 11.88 18.37 2.37
C GLY A 59 12.84 17.33 2.99
N PRO A 60 13.94 16.99 2.25
CA PRO A 60 15.00 16.13 2.75
C PRO A 60 15.61 16.67 4.04
N ILE A 61 15.97 15.77 4.97
CA ILE A 61 16.61 16.15 6.23
C ILE A 61 18.07 16.54 6.01
N GLN A 62 18.53 17.49 6.79
CA GLN A 62 19.92 17.92 6.76
C GLN A 62 20.81 17.01 7.62
N CYS A 63 22.12 16.97 7.30
CA CYS A 63 23.08 16.33 8.16
C CYS A 63 23.38 17.23 9.37
N ILE A 64 23.10 16.70 10.56
CA ILE A 64 23.45 17.30 11.84
C ILE A 64 24.31 16.27 12.57
N PRO A 65 25.59 16.56 12.90
CA PRO A 65 26.42 15.61 13.61
C PRO A 65 25.96 15.46 15.06
N GLY A 66 26.01 14.24 15.59
CA GLY A 66 25.63 13.98 16.98
C GLY A 66 25.06 12.61 17.23
N GLN A 67 24.61 12.42 18.47
CA GLN A 67 23.92 11.20 18.89
C GLN A 67 22.41 11.47 18.98
N PHE A 68 21.63 10.61 18.39
CA PHE A 68 20.18 10.76 18.32
C PHE A 68 19.48 9.46 18.75
N THR A 69 18.32 9.59 19.37
CA THR A 69 17.36 8.48 19.49
C THR A 69 16.45 8.52 18.27
N PHE A 70 16.20 7.36 17.69
CA PHE A 70 15.35 7.24 16.51
C PHE A 70 13.92 6.93 16.91
N GLU A 71 12.99 7.51 16.21
CA GLU A 71 11.57 7.30 16.42
C GLU A 71 11.03 6.21 15.52
N LEU A 72 10.07 5.43 16.03
CA LEU A 72 9.34 4.47 15.20
C LEU A 72 8.49 5.23 14.17
N ALA A 73 8.63 4.90 12.91
CA ALA A 73 7.88 5.56 11.84
C ALA A 73 6.37 5.27 11.95
N LEU A 74 5.55 6.29 11.67
CA LEU A 74 4.12 6.06 11.45
C LEU A 74 3.95 5.18 10.20
N THR A 75 3.06 4.19 10.26
CA THR A 75 2.93 3.20 9.20
C THR A 75 1.69 3.44 8.36
N GLN A 76 1.88 3.43 7.04
CA GLN A 76 0.80 3.34 6.06
C GLN A 76 0.98 2.08 5.21
N LEU A 77 -0.04 1.23 5.17
CA LEU A 77 -0.10 0.05 4.32
C LEU A 77 -1.14 0.24 3.23
N MET A 78 -0.73 0.10 1.98
CA MET A 78 -1.62 0.09 0.84
C MET A 78 -1.76 -1.34 0.33
N PHE A 79 -2.92 -1.94 0.50
CA PHE A 79 -3.24 -3.24 -0.05
C PHE A 79 -3.62 -3.10 -1.52
N VAL A 80 -2.92 -3.80 -2.40
CA VAL A 80 -3.25 -3.93 -3.82
C VAL A 80 -3.77 -5.35 -4.02
N VAL A 81 -5.08 -5.47 -4.16
CA VAL A 81 -5.78 -6.75 -4.05
C VAL A 81 -6.32 -7.17 -5.40
N ASP A 82 -5.84 -8.30 -5.86
CA ASP A 82 -6.34 -8.96 -7.05
C ASP A 82 -7.77 -9.49 -6.81
N ARG A 83 -8.68 -9.12 -7.70
CA ARG A 83 -10.03 -9.67 -7.80
C ARG A 83 -10.35 -10.13 -9.22
N SER A 84 -9.33 -10.60 -9.95
CA SER A 84 -9.49 -11.24 -11.25
C SER A 84 -10.30 -12.53 -11.17
N GLY A 85 -10.64 -13.10 -12.32
CA GLY A 85 -11.49 -14.29 -12.37
C GLY A 85 -10.90 -15.51 -11.67
N SER A 86 -9.58 -15.68 -11.67
CA SER A 86 -8.83 -16.76 -11.02
C SER A 86 -8.94 -16.76 -9.49
N MET A 87 -9.24 -15.62 -8.86
CA MET A 87 -9.50 -15.54 -7.42
C MET A 87 -10.75 -16.31 -6.95
N ARG A 88 -11.57 -16.82 -7.89
CA ARG A 88 -12.66 -17.76 -7.61
C ARG A 88 -12.21 -19.22 -7.52
N PHE A 89 -10.97 -19.50 -7.87
CA PHE A 89 -10.41 -20.84 -7.80
C PHE A 89 -10.01 -21.18 -6.36
N THR A 90 -9.89 -22.46 -6.08
CA THR A 90 -9.24 -22.96 -4.86
C THR A 90 -7.74 -22.71 -4.93
N VAL A 91 -7.03 -22.91 -3.82
CA VAL A 91 -5.56 -22.81 -3.81
C VAL A 91 -4.90 -23.85 -4.71
N ASP A 92 -5.59 -24.96 -4.98
CA ASP A 92 -5.12 -26.02 -5.90
C ASP A 92 -5.45 -25.71 -7.37
N GLY A 93 -5.95 -24.52 -7.68
CA GLY A 93 -6.25 -24.08 -9.03
C GLY A 93 -7.53 -24.66 -9.65
N VAL A 94 -8.40 -25.23 -8.86
CA VAL A 94 -9.65 -25.81 -9.33
C VAL A 94 -10.78 -24.79 -9.20
N GLU A 95 -11.54 -24.58 -10.28
CA GLU A 95 -12.76 -23.80 -10.20
C GLU A 95 -13.78 -24.50 -9.30
N ASP A 96 -14.23 -23.86 -8.24
CA ASP A 96 -15.17 -24.42 -7.26
C ASP A 96 -16.39 -23.49 -7.13
N ALA A 97 -17.57 -24.08 -7.15
CA ALA A 97 -18.82 -23.35 -6.97
C ALA A 97 -18.99 -22.82 -5.52
N SER A 98 -18.26 -23.39 -4.57
CA SER A 98 -18.33 -23.00 -3.16
C SER A 98 -17.44 -21.78 -2.88
N ARG A 99 -18.06 -20.62 -2.71
CA ARG A 99 -17.36 -19.36 -2.39
C ARG A 99 -16.42 -19.49 -1.19
N SER A 100 -16.73 -20.34 -0.21
CA SER A 100 -15.90 -20.52 0.99
C SER A 100 -14.51 -21.08 0.71
N LYS A 101 -14.30 -21.72 -0.45
CA LYS A 101 -13.02 -22.29 -0.85
C LYS A 101 -12.22 -21.38 -1.80
N TRP A 102 -12.76 -20.27 -2.23
CA TRP A 102 -12.10 -19.36 -3.14
C TRP A 102 -10.88 -18.71 -2.49
N ARG A 103 -9.81 -18.50 -3.25
CA ARG A 103 -8.64 -17.68 -2.87
C ARG A 103 -9.07 -16.33 -2.29
N TRP A 104 -10.11 -15.73 -2.90
CA TRP A 104 -10.76 -14.50 -2.46
C TRP A 104 -11.23 -14.56 -1.01
N THR A 105 -11.96 -15.60 -0.64
CA THR A 105 -12.50 -15.76 0.72
C THR A 105 -11.40 -16.10 1.73
N LEU A 106 -10.40 -16.90 1.33
CA LEU A 106 -9.25 -17.19 2.18
C LEU A 106 -8.44 -15.92 2.48
N LEU A 107 -8.24 -15.06 1.46
CA LEU A 107 -7.57 -13.77 1.66
C LEU A 107 -8.38 -12.85 2.58
N GLN A 108 -9.72 -12.77 2.41
CA GLN A 108 -10.59 -12.02 3.31
C GLN A 108 -10.44 -12.45 4.77
N ASN A 109 -10.49 -13.78 5.01
CA ASN A 109 -10.37 -14.33 6.36
C ASN A 109 -9.02 -14.02 6.99
N ALA A 110 -7.94 -14.16 6.22
CA ALA A 110 -6.60 -13.84 6.68
C ALA A 110 -6.43 -12.34 6.98
N LEU A 111 -6.93 -11.46 6.10
CA LEU A 111 -6.94 -10.02 6.32
C LEU A 111 -7.73 -9.66 7.59
N ARG A 112 -8.94 -10.21 7.77
CA ARG A 112 -9.75 -9.96 8.96
C ARG A 112 -8.99 -10.26 10.26
N LYS A 113 -8.24 -11.35 10.29
CA LYS A 113 -7.43 -11.75 11.46
C LYS A 113 -6.23 -10.83 11.71
N THR A 114 -5.68 -10.28 10.63
CA THR A 114 -4.39 -9.58 10.68
C THR A 114 -4.50 -8.05 10.74
N ILE A 115 -5.53 -7.45 10.11
CA ILE A 115 -5.65 -5.99 10.08
C ILE A 115 -6.62 -5.43 11.12
N THR A 116 -7.72 -6.13 11.44
CA THR A 116 -8.71 -5.63 12.39
C THR A 116 -8.13 -5.27 13.77
N PRO A 117 -7.22 -6.05 14.37
CA PRO A 117 -6.63 -5.69 15.67
C PRO A 117 -5.78 -4.41 15.64
N PHE A 118 -5.33 -3.98 14.46
CA PHE A 118 -4.44 -2.84 14.26
C PHE A 118 -5.09 -1.65 13.55
N ASP A 119 -6.40 -1.66 13.45
CA ASP A 119 -7.17 -0.66 12.69
C ASP A 119 -6.95 0.78 13.17
N ASN A 120 -6.68 0.96 14.45
CA ASN A 120 -6.39 2.27 15.05
C ASN A 120 -4.88 2.60 15.12
N GLU A 121 -4.00 1.66 14.81
CA GLU A 121 -2.55 1.83 14.93
C GLU A 121 -1.92 2.11 13.56
N ILE A 122 -2.39 1.43 12.51
CA ILE A 122 -1.86 1.50 11.16
C ILE A 122 -2.88 2.17 10.24
N ALA A 123 -2.44 3.16 9.48
CA ALA A 123 -3.27 3.73 8.43
C ALA A 123 -3.30 2.77 7.23
N MET A 124 -4.46 2.22 6.90
CA MET A 124 -4.64 1.23 5.85
C MET A 124 -5.45 1.79 4.70
N GLY A 125 -4.96 1.56 3.47
CA GLY A 125 -5.65 1.84 2.23
C GLY A 125 -5.79 0.59 1.37
N ALA A 126 -6.60 0.64 0.32
CA ALA A 126 -6.74 -0.45 -0.61
C ALA A 126 -7.05 0.00 -2.04
N LYS A 127 -6.39 -0.67 -2.99
CA LYS A 127 -6.71 -0.69 -4.43
C LYS A 127 -7.12 -2.10 -4.80
N PHE A 128 -8.35 -2.27 -5.25
CA PHE A 128 -8.82 -3.53 -5.81
C PHE A 128 -8.75 -3.49 -7.33
N PHE A 129 -8.29 -4.57 -7.96
CA PHE A 129 -8.17 -4.65 -9.42
C PHE A 129 -8.51 -6.04 -9.96
N PRO A 130 -9.04 -6.15 -11.21
CA PRO A 130 -9.50 -5.08 -12.10
C PRO A 130 -10.80 -4.47 -11.61
N GLU A 131 -11.19 -3.35 -12.21
CA GLU A 131 -12.45 -2.68 -11.91
C GLU A 131 -13.54 -3.05 -12.93
N VAL A 132 -13.96 -4.30 -12.88
CA VAL A 132 -15.04 -4.82 -13.72
C VAL A 132 -16.37 -4.59 -13.02
N MET A 133 -17.13 -3.62 -13.50
CA MET A 133 -18.37 -3.18 -12.85
C MET A 133 -19.58 -4.05 -13.18
N THR A 134 -19.63 -4.59 -14.39
CA THR A 134 -20.78 -5.37 -14.88
C THR A 134 -20.35 -6.62 -15.62
N PRO A 135 -21.21 -7.65 -15.72
CA PRO A 135 -20.95 -8.81 -16.58
C PRO A 135 -20.77 -8.46 -18.06
N ALA A 136 -21.28 -7.32 -18.50
CA ALA A 136 -21.10 -6.85 -19.87
C ALA A 136 -19.66 -6.41 -20.15
N ASP A 137 -18.92 -5.96 -19.15
CA ASP A 137 -17.53 -5.57 -19.27
C ASP A 137 -16.63 -6.76 -19.60
N LEU A 138 -16.99 -7.96 -19.19
CA LEU A 138 -16.28 -9.20 -19.53
C LEU A 138 -16.31 -9.54 -21.03
N ARG A 139 -17.24 -8.96 -21.78
CA ARG A 139 -17.33 -9.17 -23.24
C ARG A 139 -16.38 -8.29 -24.04
N ASN A 140 -15.72 -7.35 -23.34
CA ASN A 140 -14.74 -6.45 -23.93
C ASN A 140 -13.43 -6.63 -23.17
N ALA A 141 -12.39 -7.09 -23.87
CA ALA A 141 -11.10 -7.40 -23.25
C ALA A 141 -10.48 -6.18 -22.56
N GLU A 142 -10.56 -5.01 -23.16
CA GLU A 142 -10.05 -3.76 -22.60
C GLU A 142 -10.80 -3.38 -21.30
N ARG A 143 -12.13 -3.51 -21.28
CA ARG A 143 -12.93 -3.27 -20.08
C ARG A 143 -12.71 -4.30 -18.99
N SER A 144 -12.46 -5.56 -19.36
CA SER A 144 -12.15 -6.62 -18.41
C SER A 144 -10.79 -6.41 -17.72
N CYS A 145 -9.94 -5.57 -18.31
CA CYS A 145 -8.62 -5.20 -17.86
C CYS A 145 -8.55 -3.79 -17.25
N ARG A 146 -9.68 -3.14 -17.01
CA ARG A 146 -9.67 -1.74 -16.56
C ARG A 146 -9.20 -1.63 -15.13
N SER A 147 -8.26 -0.72 -14.90
CA SER A 147 -7.95 -0.14 -13.60
C SER A 147 -8.27 1.34 -13.67
N GLU A 148 -9.24 1.80 -12.87
CA GLU A 148 -9.61 3.21 -12.84
C GLU A 148 -8.55 4.03 -12.10
N THR A 149 -8.52 5.33 -12.39
CA THR A 149 -7.65 6.27 -11.70
C THR A 149 -8.05 6.35 -10.22
N GLY A 150 -7.04 6.32 -9.35
CA GLY A 150 -7.25 6.42 -7.92
C GLY A 150 -7.22 5.08 -7.19
N VAL A 151 -7.51 5.15 -5.92
CA VAL A 151 -7.63 3.99 -5.03
C VAL A 151 -9.06 3.90 -4.51
N GLY A 152 -9.49 2.70 -4.16
CA GLY A 152 -10.80 2.53 -3.51
C GLY A 152 -10.83 3.23 -2.16
N PHE A 153 -9.75 3.08 -1.38
CA PHE A 153 -9.60 3.66 -0.06
C PHE A 153 -8.19 4.21 0.13
N ALA A 154 -8.07 5.53 0.33
CA ALA A 154 -6.81 6.14 0.73
C ALA A 154 -6.40 5.65 2.13
N PRO A 155 -5.09 5.58 2.46
CA PRO A 155 -4.65 5.15 3.78
C PRO A 155 -5.23 6.03 4.89
N SER A 156 -5.97 5.38 5.80
CA SER A 156 -6.53 6.00 7.00
C SER A 156 -6.65 4.96 8.11
N ARG A 157 -6.60 5.41 9.36
CA ARG A 157 -6.97 4.57 10.50
C ARG A 157 -8.48 4.35 10.48
N GLY A 158 -8.95 3.20 10.95
CA GLY A 158 -10.37 2.86 10.95
C GLY A 158 -10.91 2.28 9.64
N ASN A 159 -10.04 2.00 8.66
CA ASN A 159 -10.43 1.51 7.33
C ASN A 159 -10.61 -0.01 7.24
N ALA A 160 -10.20 -0.79 8.24
CA ALA A 160 -10.20 -2.25 8.14
C ALA A 160 -11.57 -2.80 7.79
N LYS A 161 -12.63 -2.34 8.47
CA LYS A 161 -14.00 -2.78 8.16
C LYS A 161 -14.39 -2.45 6.73
N THR A 162 -14.13 -1.24 6.27
CA THR A 162 -14.52 -0.78 4.93
C THR A 162 -13.80 -1.58 3.84
N ILE A 163 -12.51 -1.89 4.04
CA ILE A 163 -11.73 -2.74 3.14
C ILE A 163 -12.32 -4.16 3.10
N LEU A 164 -12.68 -4.73 4.26
CA LEU A 164 -13.23 -6.08 4.36
C LEU A 164 -14.64 -6.19 3.77
N ASP A 165 -15.47 -5.16 3.85
CA ASP A 165 -16.82 -5.14 3.28
C ASP A 165 -16.81 -5.29 1.74
N VAL A 166 -15.72 -4.87 1.07
CA VAL A 166 -15.58 -5.09 -0.38
C VAL A 166 -15.58 -6.57 -0.73
N PHE A 167 -14.98 -7.41 0.10
CA PHE A 167 -14.94 -8.85 -0.13
C PHE A 167 -16.33 -9.48 -0.09
N ASP A 168 -17.21 -8.99 0.77
CA ASP A 168 -18.56 -9.53 0.92
C ASP A 168 -19.46 -9.20 -0.28
N THR A 169 -19.25 -8.04 -0.90
CA THR A 169 -20.07 -7.50 -1.99
C THR A 169 -19.51 -7.74 -3.38
N THR A 170 -18.25 -8.19 -3.48
CA THR A 170 -17.55 -8.39 -4.75
C THR A 170 -17.55 -9.86 -5.16
N GLU A 171 -17.78 -10.11 -6.44
CA GLU A 171 -17.50 -11.37 -7.11
C GLU A 171 -16.30 -11.17 -8.03
N PRO A 172 -15.17 -11.88 -7.81
CA PRO A 172 -13.97 -11.75 -8.62
C PRO A 172 -14.22 -12.06 -10.10
N ARG A 173 -13.69 -11.22 -11.00
CA ARG A 173 -13.85 -11.37 -12.45
C ARG A 173 -12.89 -10.47 -13.22
N GLY A 174 -12.66 -10.78 -14.49
CA GLY A 174 -11.81 -10.00 -15.39
C GLY A 174 -10.36 -10.46 -15.40
N GLY A 175 -9.50 -9.67 -16.04
CA GLY A 175 -8.06 -9.92 -16.16
C GLY A 175 -7.26 -9.41 -14.96
N THR A 176 -5.92 -9.38 -15.11
CA THR A 176 -4.98 -9.10 -14.02
C THR A 176 -4.05 -7.93 -14.35
N PRO A 177 -4.55 -6.67 -14.41
CA PRO A 177 -3.77 -5.46 -14.74
C PRO A 177 -2.89 -5.00 -13.57
N THR A 178 -1.96 -5.85 -13.12
CA THR A 178 -1.15 -5.65 -11.92
C THR A 178 -0.28 -4.40 -12.01
N SER A 179 0.41 -4.19 -13.15
CA SER A 179 1.29 -3.04 -13.36
C SER A 179 0.56 -1.72 -13.10
N GLU A 180 -0.61 -1.55 -13.72
CA GLU A 180 -1.41 -0.33 -13.56
C GLU A 180 -1.96 -0.18 -12.14
N ALA A 181 -2.42 -1.27 -11.52
CA ALA A 181 -2.95 -1.23 -10.17
C ALA A 181 -1.91 -0.81 -9.14
N VAL A 182 -0.69 -1.35 -9.21
CA VAL A 182 0.41 -0.99 -8.29
C VAL A 182 0.86 0.44 -8.53
N ARG A 183 0.96 0.88 -9.80
CA ARG A 183 1.30 2.26 -10.15
C ARG A 183 0.31 3.27 -9.57
N LEU A 184 -1.00 3.03 -9.72
CA LEU A 184 -2.04 3.88 -9.17
C LEU A 184 -2.03 3.90 -7.63
N ALA A 185 -1.80 2.75 -7.00
CA ALA A 185 -1.69 2.66 -5.55
C ALA A 185 -0.50 3.47 -5.02
N ALA A 186 0.65 3.41 -5.68
CA ALA A 186 1.85 4.13 -5.29
C ALA A 186 1.68 5.66 -5.35
N GLN A 187 0.88 6.17 -6.28
CA GLN A 187 0.60 7.61 -6.40
C GLN A 187 -0.08 8.21 -5.15
N PHE A 188 -0.75 7.40 -4.34
CA PHE A 188 -1.38 7.83 -3.08
C PHE A 188 -0.43 7.80 -1.89
N LEU A 189 0.69 7.09 -2.02
CA LEU A 189 1.70 6.98 -0.99
C LEU A 189 2.80 8.01 -1.27
N GLY A 190 2.50 9.29 -1.09
CA GLY A 190 3.49 10.34 -1.22
C GLY A 190 4.63 10.15 -0.20
N GLN A 191 5.85 10.57 -0.56
CA GLN A 191 6.94 10.68 0.39
C GLN A 191 6.59 11.76 1.41
N ARG A 192 6.46 11.37 2.66
CA ARG A 192 6.20 12.28 3.78
C ARG A 192 7.20 11.97 4.88
N ARG A 193 7.73 13.00 5.50
CA ARG A 193 8.48 12.85 6.76
C ARG A 193 7.62 12.13 7.78
N SER A 194 8.22 11.26 8.56
CA SER A 194 7.59 10.54 9.66
C SER A 194 6.61 9.42 9.27
N VAL A 195 6.54 9.03 8.00
CA VAL A 195 5.61 7.99 7.53
C VAL A 195 6.35 6.90 6.76
N ALA A 196 6.31 5.68 7.29
CA ALA A 196 6.77 4.49 6.59
C ALA A 196 5.65 3.95 5.68
N ASN A 197 5.85 4.08 4.37
CA ASN A 197 4.91 3.59 3.37
C ASN A 197 5.28 2.19 2.90
N ALA A 198 4.29 1.33 2.67
CA ALA A 198 4.50 0.07 1.99
C ALA A 198 3.26 -0.36 1.21
N ILE A 199 3.50 -1.05 0.09
CA ILE A 199 2.45 -1.73 -0.68
C ILE A 199 2.50 -3.23 -0.35
N VAL A 200 1.32 -3.83 -0.19
CA VAL A 200 1.13 -5.28 -0.08
C VAL A 200 0.30 -5.73 -1.28
N LEU A 201 0.98 -6.26 -2.28
CA LEU A 201 0.35 -6.86 -3.45
C LEU A 201 -0.06 -8.29 -3.11
N ALA A 202 -1.36 -8.59 -3.16
CA ALA A 202 -1.91 -9.92 -3.01
C ALA A 202 -2.58 -10.34 -4.33
N THR A 203 -2.00 -11.33 -5.00
CA THR A 203 -2.44 -11.82 -6.30
C THR A 203 -2.29 -13.34 -6.36
N ASP A 204 -3.08 -14.01 -7.18
CA ASP A 204 -3.00 -15.45 -7.36
C ASP A 204 -2.24 -15.86 -8.62
N GLY A 205 -1.79 -14.90 -9.42
CA GLY A 205 -1.26 -15.29 -10.69
C GLY A 205 -0.49 -14.26 -11.47
N ALA A 206 -0.39 -14.62 -12.72
CA ALA A 206 0.38 -13.94 -13.71
C ALA A 206 -0.28 -12.62 -14.12
N PRO A 207 0.46 -11.51 -14.07
CA PRO A 207 -0.02 -10.24 -14.60
C PRO A 207 -0.31 -10.37 -16.10
N ASN A 208 -1.37 -9.72 -16.56
CA ASN A 208 -1.73 -9.63 -17.97
C ASN A 208 -2.32 -8.25 -18.28
N CYS A 209 -3.14 -8.15 -19.31
CA CYS A 209 -3.80 -6.88 -19.68
C CYS A 209 -2.90 -5.85 -20.37
N ASN A 210 -1.77 -6.28 -20.92
CA ASN A 210 -0.94 -5.45 -21.79
C ASN A 210 -1.34 -5.63 -23.26
N GLY A 211 -2.09 -4.68 -23.79
CA GLY A 211 -2.54 -4.72 -25.19
C GLY A 211 -1.46 -4.46 -26.23
N ASP A 212 -0.23 -4.14 -25.83
CA ASP A 212 0.91 -3.85 -26.73
C ASP A 212 1.77 -5.09 -26.99
N LEU A 213 1.49 -6.20 -26.31
CA LEU A 213 2.25 -7.45 -26.48
C LEU A 213 1.88 -8.17 -27.78
N ASP A 214 2.90 -8.78 -28.37
CA ASP A 214 2.76 -9.59 -29.57
C ASP A 214 2.22 -10.99 -29.23
N THR A 215 1.06 -11.29 -29.77
CA THR A 215 0.36 -12.57 -29.53
C THR A 215 1.05 -13.80 -30.13
N ASP A 216 1.96 -13.59 -31.10
CA ASP A 216 2.67 -14.69 -31.74
C ASP A 216 3.85 -15.19 -30.88
N THR A 217 4.31 -14.38 -29.94
CA THR A 217 5.51 -14.66 -29.13
C THR A 217 5.25 -14.67 -27.62
N CYS A 218 4.10 -14.20 -27.17
CA CYS A 218 3.82 -14.08 -25.73
C CYS A 218 3.45 -15.42 -25.07
N THR A 219 3.71 -15.54 -23.77
CA THR A 219 3.18 -16.62 -22.93
C THR A 219 1.73 -16.29 -22.55
N CYS A 220 0.81 -17.23 -22.79
CA CYS A 220 -0.60 -17.06 -22.44
C CYS A 220 -0.86 -17.32 -20.96
N THR A 221 -1.60 -16.43 -20.30
CA THR A 221 -2.02 -16.58 -18.91
C THR A 221 -3.36 -17.31 -18.75
N SER A 222 -3.98 -17.71 -19.85
CA SER A 222 -5.24 -18.46 -19.88
C SER A 222 -5.09 -19.74 -20.66
N THR A 223 -6.04 -20.67 -20.48
CA THR A 223 -6.11 -21.92 -21.26
C THR A 223 -6.54 -21.71 -22.72
N SER A 224 -7.10 -20.53 -23.01
CA SER A 224 -7.44 -20.13 -24.39
C SER A 224 -6.23 -19.49 -25.07
N PRO A 225 -6.02 -19.74 -26.39
CA PRO A 225 -4.93 -19.12 -27.13
C PRO A 225 -5.00 -17.57 -27.07
N CYS A 226 -3.85 -16.93 -26.90
CA CYS A 226 -3.71 -15.46 -26.91
C CYS A 226 -3.76 -14.88 -28.33
N THR A 227 -4.63 -15.34 -29.19
CA THR A 227 -4.68 -14.92 -30.59
C THR A 227 -5.63 -13.75 -30.84
N GLY A 228 -5.28 -12.90 -31.81
CA GLY A 228 -6.10 -11.79 -32.26
C GLY A 228 -6.17 -10.61 -31.26
N SER A 229 -6.95 -9.61 -31.60
CA SER A 229 -7.03 -8.35 -30.86
C SER A 229 -7.54 -8.46 -29.42
N VAL A 230 -8.27 -9.53 -29.10
CA VAL A 230 -8.77 -9.81 -27.75
C VAL A 230 -7.77 -10.64 -26.97
N GLY A 231 -7.14 -11.62 -27.60
CA GLY A 231 -6.20 -12.55 -26.95
C GLY A 231 -4.95 -11.88 -26.40
N ARG A 232 -4.49 -10.78 -26.99
CA ARG A 232 -3.31 -10.03 -26.52
C ARG A 232 -3.44 -9.54 -25.06
N PHE A 233 -4.65 -9.30 -24.58
CA PHE A 233 -4.88 -8.93 -23.17
C PHE A 233 -4.69 -10.09 -22.20
N SER A 234 -4.56 -11.32 -22.71
CA SER A 234 -4.23 -12.52 -21.94
C SER A 234 -2.75 -12.90 -22.02
N CYS A 235 -1.93 -12.10 -22.69
CA CYS A 235 -0.48 -12.25 -22.69
C CYS A 235 0.12 -11.91 -21.32
N LEU A 236 1.11 -12.69 -20.88
CA LEU A 236 1.85 -12.44 -19.64
C LEU A 236 2.60 -11.11 -19.73
N ASP A 237 2.31 -10.20 -18.81
CA ASP A 237 2.87 -8.84 -18.73
C ASP A 237 3.94 -8.75 -17.64
N GLU A 238 4.92 -9.65 -17.70
CA GLU A 238 5.97 -9.77 -16.68
C GLU A 238 6.90 -8.55 -16.66
N VAL A 239 7.42 -8.18 -17.84
CA VAL A 239 8.47 -7.15 -17.96
C VAL A 239 7.97 -5.81 -17.44
N ARG A 240 6.85 -5.31 -17.96
CA ARG A 240 6.26 -4.03 -17.55
C ARG A 240 5.90 -4.04 -16.06
N THR A 241 5.37 -5.16 -15.56
CA THR A 241 4.96 -5.26 -14.16
C THR A 241 6.17 -5.22 -13.22
N VAL A 242 7.20 -5.98 -13.50
CA VAL A 242 8.45 -6.00 -12.70
C VAL A 242 9.16 -4.64 -12.75
N GLU A 243 9.24 -4.00 -13.92
CA GLU A 243 9.83 -2.66 -14.07
C GLU A 243 9.03 -1.57 -13.31
N THR A 244 7.70 -1.63 -13.37
CA THR A 244 6.83 -0.73 -12.61
C THR A 244 7.08 -0.87 -11.11
N ILE A 245 7.10 -2.09 -10.59
CA ILE A 245 7.35 -2.37 -9.17
C ILE A 245 8.76 -1.90 -8.77
N ARG A 246 9.78 -2.15 -9.60
CA ARG A 246 11.15 -1.70 -9.36
C ARG A 246 11.22 -0.17 -9.30
N SER A 247 10.59 0.52 -10.24
CA SER A 247 10.54 1.99 -10.24
C SER A 247 9.88 2.54 -8.96
N ILE A 248 8.83 1.91 -8.48
CA ILE A 248 8.16 2.30 -7.24
C ILE A 248 9.09 2.10 -6.03
N ALA A 249 9.76 0.95 -5.94
CA ALA A 249 10.64 0.64 -4.83
C ALA A 249 11.93 1.49 -4.85
N ASP A 250 12.54 1.68 -6.03
CA ASP A 250 13.85 2.32 -6.15
C ASP A 250 13.76 3.85 -6.26
N VAL A 251 12.74 4.38 -6.97
CA VAL A 251 12.61 5.81 -7.23
C VAL A 251 11.68 6.47 -6.22
N GLN A 252 10.47 5.90 -6.01
CA GLN A 252 9.51 6.46 -5.06
C GLN A 252 9.78 6.03 -3.61
N LYS A 253 10.74 5.13 -3.39
CA LYS A 253 11.11 4.58 -2.07
C LYS A 253 9.95 3.92 -1.32
N VAL A 254 8.98 3.39 -2.08
CA VAL A 254 7.84 2.64 -1.52
C VAL A 254 8.07 1.15 -1.74
N PRO A 255 8.44 0.38 -0.70
CA PRO A 255 8.66 -1.05 -0.83
C PRO A 255 7.36 -1.79 -1.17
N VAL A 256 7.48 -2.83 -2.02
CA VAL A 256 6.36 -3.67 -2.43
C VAL A 256 6.59 -5.10 -1.94
N TYR A 257 5.73 -5.56 -1.05
CA TYR A 257 5.66 -6.96 -0.62
C TYR A 257 4.73 -7.73 -1.54
N VAL A 258 5.12 -8.93 -1.96
CA VAL A 258 4.32 -9.75 -2.88
C VAL A 258 3.87 -11.03 -2.20
N ILE A 259 2.56 -11.24 -2.17
CA ILE A 259 1.90 -12.46 -1.70
C ILE A 259 1.29 -13.17 -2.91
N GLY A 260 1.79 -14.37 -3.22
CA GLY A 260 1.24 -15.26 -4.22
C GLY A 260 0.27 -16.25 -3.58
N ILE A 261 -0.97 -16.33 -4.08
CA ILE A 261 -2.04 -17.13 -3.48
C ILE A 261 -2.34 -18.34 -4.37
N GLY A 262 -2.02 -19.55 -3.90
CA GLY A 262 -2.31 -20.78 -4.63
C GLY A 262 -1.60 -20.92 -5.99
N SER A 263 -0.49 -20.24 -6.17
CA SER A 263 0.25 -20.19 -7.43
C SER A 263 1.20 -21.39 -7.57
N THR A 264 0.66 -22.59 -7.73
CA THR A 264 1.48 -23.81 -7.89
C THR A 264 1.51 -24.34 -9.32
N GLU A 265 0.71 -23.79 -10.22
CA GLU A 265 0.37 -24.45 -11.48
C GLU A 265 1.39 -24.26 -12.60
N SER A 266 2.15 -23.16 -12.58
CA SER A 266 3.17 -22.89 -13.61
C SER A 266 4.45 -22.37 -12.99
N PRO A 267 5.61 -23.03 -13.22
CA PRO A 267 6.91 -22.52 -12.77
C PRO A 267 7.21 -21.11 -13.28
N GLU A 268 6.73 -20.76 -14.48
CA GLU A 268 6.90 -19.44 -15.09
C GLU A 268 6.19 -18.36 -14.26
N PHE A 269 4.98 -18.62 -13.80
CA PHE A 269 4.21 -17.67 -12.99
C PHE A 269 4.82 -17.50 -11.58
N LEU A 270 5.33 -18.58 -11.01
CA LEU A 270 6.09 -18.51 -9.75
C LEU A 270 7.34 -17.64 -9.89
N GLN A 271 8.05 -17.75 -11.01
CA GLN A 271 9.22 -16.92 -11.28
C GLN A 271 8.86 -15.44 -11.36
N VAL A 272 7.76 -15.11 -12.03
CA VAL A 272 7.28 -13.70 -12.11
C VAL A 272 6.97 -13.13 -10.73
N LEU A 273 6.34 -13.91 -9.85
CA LEU A 273 6.09 -13.48 -8.45
C LEU A 273 7.39 -13.26 -7.67
N ASP A 274 8.39 -14.13 -7.87
CA ASP A 274 9.71 -13.97 -7.26
C ASP A 274 10.41 -12.72 -7.78
N ASP A 275 10.36 -12.46 -9.10
CA ASP A 275 10.95 -11.29 -9.74
C ASP A 275 10.25 -9.99 -9.28
N MET A 276 8.93 -10.00 -9.13
CA MET A 276 8.19 -8.88 -8.53
C MET A 276 8.61 -8.63 -7.07
N ALA A 277 8.80 -9.68 -6.27
CA ALA A 277 9.22 -9.55 -4.87
C ALA A 277 10.64 -8.97 -4.74
N VAL A 278 11.56 -9.40 -5.63
CA VAL A 278 12.92 -8.86 -5.70
C VAL A 278 12.89 -7.40 -6.16
N ALA A 279 12.13 -7.09 -7.21
CA ALA A 279 11.96 -5.73 -7.70
C ALA A 279 11.34 -4.79 -6.65
N GLY A 280 10.43 -5.31 -5.82
CA GLY A 280 9.79 -4.57 -4.72
C GLY A 280 10.70 -4.27 -3.52
N GLY A 281 11.95 -4.77 -3.56
CA GLY A 281 12.95 -4.53 -2.50
C GLY A 281 12.62 -5.23 -1.17
N ARG A 282 11.69 -6.19 -1.15
CA ARG A 282 11.27 -6.95 0.04
C ARG A 282 11.14 -8.46 -0.22
N PRO A 283 12.13 -9.09 -0.88
CA PRO A 283 12.09 -10.52 -1.09
C PRO A 283 12.27 -11.28 0.23
N ARG A 284 11.67 -12.46 0.34
CA ARG A 284 12.03 -13.40 1.39
C ARG A 284 13.49 -13.85 1.23
N PRO A 285 14.17 -14.20 2.32
CA PRO A 285 15.57 -14.64 2.26
C PRO A 285 15.74 -15.99 1.53
N THR A 286 14.69 -16.81 1.49
CA THR A 286 14.66 -18.13 0.87
C THR A 286 13.71 -18.17 -0.32
N THR A 287 13.93 -19.09 -1.24
CA THR A 287 13.00 -19.41 -2.34
C THR A 287 11.78 -20.17 -1.79
N PRO A 288 10.56 -19.85 -2.26
CA PRO A 288 10.24 -18.75 -3.16
C PRO A 288 10.48 -17.38 -2.52
N ARG A 289 10.85 -16.38 -3.35
CA ARG A 289 11.21 -15.04 -2.90
C ARG A 289 9.99 -14.21 -2.51
N HIS A 290 8.82 -14.51 -3.07
CA HIS A 290 7.53 -13.98 -2.65
C HIS A 290 6.96 -14.76 -1.45
N TYR A 291 5.94 -14.22 -0.79
CA TYR A 291 5.19 -14.96 0.23
C TYR A 291 4.22 -15.91 -0.47
N ASN A 292 4.60 -17.19 -0.57
CA ASN A 292 3.78 -18.22 -1.21
C ASN A 292 2.75 -18.76 -0.21
N ALA A 293 1.47 -18.50 -0.45
CA ALA A 293 0.37 -18.88 0.43
C ALA A 293 -0.50 -19.96 -0.23
N GLN A 294 -0.45 -21.17 0.33
CA GLN A 294 -1.22 -22.34 -0.09
C GLN A 294 -2.40 -22.63 0.85
N SER A 295 -2.57 -21.81 1.89
CA SER A 295 -3.64 -21.95 2.88
C SER A 295 -3.97 -20.59 3.51
N GLU A 296 -5.11 -20.50 4.20
CA GLU A 296 -5.47 -19.35 5.03
C GLU A 296 -4.42 -19.08 6.12
N ASN A 297 -3.80 -20.13 6.67
CA ASN A 297 -2.74 -19.96 7.66
C ASN A 297 -1.49 -19.33 7.07
N ASP A 298 -1.08 -19.71 5.85
CA ASP A 298 0.06 -19.10 5.17
C ASP A 298 -0.21 -17.63 4.88
N LEU A 299 -1.42 -17.30 4.42
CA LEU A 299 -1.87 -15.91 4.23
C LEU A 299 -1.80 -15.10 5.53
N THR A 300 -2.32 -15.67 6.61
CA THR A 300 -2.29 -15.05 7.93
C THR A 300 -0.86 -14.80 8.40
N LEU A 301 0.03 -15.78 8.21
CA LEU A 301 1.44 -15.67 8.58
C LEU A 301 2.16 -14.61 7.72
N ALA A 302 1.95 -14.62 6.41
CA ALA A 302 2.53 -13.64 5.49
C ALA A 302 2.12 -12.21 5.85
N LEU A 303 0.81 -11.96 5.97
CA LEU A 303 0.27 -10.66 6.33
C LEU A 303 0.74 -10.17 7.71
N THR A 304 0.80 -11.08 8.71
CA THR A 304 1.31 -10.77 10.04
C THR A 304 2.79 -10.38 9.98
N THR A 305 3.60 -11.15 9.24
CA THR A 305 5.03 -10.89 9.08
C THR A 305 5.27 -9.54 8.41
N ILE A 306 4.57 -9.25 7.33
CA ILE A 306 4.68 -7.97 6.59
C ILE A 306 4.27 -6.81 7.49
N ARG A 307 3.08 -6.90 8.11
CA ARG A 307 2.60 -5.87 9.04
C ARG A 307 3.61 -5.57 10.14
N ASP A 308 4.11 -6.62 10.80
CA ASP A 308 5.04 -6.45 11.92
C ASP A 308 6.41 -5.93 11.44
N THR A 309 6.82 -6.28 10.24
CA THR A 309 8.07 -5.74 9.66
C THR A 309 7.93 -4.23 9.39
N VAL A 310 6.86 -3.81 8.75
CA VAL A 310 6.66 -2.39 8.43
C VAL A 310 6.38 -1.58 9.70
N ALA A 311 5.47 -2.05 10.55
CA ALA A 311 5.01 -1.29 11.72
C ALA A 311 6.01 -1.25 12.88
N LYS A 312 6.96 -2.19 12.96
CA LYS A 312 7.81 -2.33 14.15
C LYS A 312 9.31 -2.30 13.86
N CYS A 313 9.71 -2.23 12.61
CA CYS A 313 11.12 -2.30 12.21
C CYS A 313 11.59 -1.12 11.35
N THR A 314 10.72 -0.14 11.10
CA THR A 314 11.07 1.08 10.37
C THR A 314 11.16 2.25 11.33
N TYR A 315 12.27 2.96 11.29
CA TYR A 315 12.59 4.05 12.20
C TYR A 315 12.99 5.29 11.43
N LEU A 316 12.86 6.44 12.07
CA LEU A 316 13.23 7.74 11.55
C LEU A 316 14.40 8.29 12.34
N SER A 317 15.48 8.58 11.64
CA SER A 317 16.59 9.37 12.16
C SER A 317 16.31 10.85 11.93
N PRO A 318 16.47 11.73 12.94
CA PRO A 318 16.29 13.17 12.75
C PRO A 318 17.44 13.80 11.95
N SER A 319 18.49 13.04 11.65
CA SER A 319 19.63 13.46 10.86
C SER A 319 20.11 12.33 9.96
N ALA A 320 20.51 12.65 8.73
CA ALA A 320 21.13 11.71 7.82
C ALA A 320 22.46 12.26 7.28
N PRO A 321 23.54 11.46 7.30
CA PRO A 321 24.82 11.88 6.76
C PRO A 321 24.78 11.94 5.22
N ASN A 322 25.66 12.74 4.60
CA ASN A 322 25.80 12.75 3.14
C ASN A 322 26.31 11.39 2.62
N ASP A 323 27.34 10.83 3.28
CA ASP A 323 27.75 9.44 3.04
C ASP A 323 26.86 8.49 3.87
N PRO A 324 26.09 7.58 3.24
CA PRO A 324 25.20 6.66 3.95
C PRO A 324 25.88 5.73 4.96
N ASN A 325 27.21 5.66 4.97
CA ASN A 325 27.99 4.84 5.90
C ASN A 325 28.50 5.64 7.13
N LYS A 326 28.37 6.96 7.13
CA LYS A 326 28.81 7.84 8.23
C LYS A 326 27.80 7.91 9.38
N ILE A 327 27.18 6.78 9.69
CA ILE A 327 26.27 6.61 10.82
C ILE A 327 26.53 5.26 11.51
N THR A 328 26.53 5.27 12.84
CA THR A 328 26.59 4.04 13.64
C THR A 328 25.25 3.83 14.31
N VAL A 329 24.52 2.80 13.89
CA VAL A 329 23.17 2.47 14.42
C VAL A 329 23.31 1.46 15.55
N ARG A 330 22.49 1.64 16.61
CA ARG A 330 22.49 0.80 17.82
C ARG A 330 21.08 0.42 18.22
N ILE A 331 20.93 -0.80 18.74
CA ILE A 331 19.72 -1.27 19.44
C ILE A 331 20.15 -1.63 20.85
N ASP A 332 19.55 -1.00 21.88
CA ASP A 332 19.88 -1.14 23.29
C ASP A 332 21.40 -1.01 23.56
N GLY A 333 22.06 -0.08 22.87
CA GLY A 333 23.50 0.15 22.95
C GLY A 333 24.38 -0.77 22.10
N ALA A 334 23.89 -1.90 21.61
CA ALA A 334 24.63 -2.79 20.74
C ALA A 334 24.66 -2.29 19.30
N VAL A 335 25.86 -2.23 18.70
CA VAL A 335 26.03 -1.80 17.30
C VAL A 335 25.41 -2.83 16.37
N ILE A 336 24.61 -2.36 15.43
CA ILE A 336 24.00 -3.17 14.37
C ILE A 336 24.69 -2.83 13.04
N PRO A 337 25.22 -3.81 12.31
CA PRO A 337 25.87 -3.56 11.04
C PRO A 337 24.85 -3.14 9.98
N ARG A 338 25.30 -2.25 9.06
CA ARG A 338 24.54 -1.97 7.84
C ARG A 338 24.62 -3.19 6.91
N ASP A 339 23.48 -3.58 6.36
CA ASP A 339 23.36 -4.70 5.42
C ASP A 339 22.53 -4.31 4.21
N GLN A 340 23.21 -3.95 3.13
CA GLN A 340 22.60 -3.57 1.85
C GLN A 340 21.88 -4.75 1.17
N THR A 341 22.17 -5.99 1.58
CA THR A 341 21.44 -7.17 1.09
C THR A 341 20.06 -7.31 1.75
N LYS A 342 19.81 -6.51 2.81
CA LYS A 342 18.55 -6.48 3.56
C LYS A 342 18.17 -7.84 4.14
N THR A 343 19.17 -8.63 4.54
CA THR A 343 18.99 -9.97 5.10
C THR A 343 19.01 -9.95 6.63
N ASN A 344 20.04 -9.32 7.24
CA ASN A 344 20.16 -9.22 8.70
C ASN A 344 21.04 -8.03 9.09
N GLY A 345 20.45 -6.98 9.64
CA GLY A 345 21.10 -5.74 9.98
C GLY A 345 20.13 -4.57 9.78
N TRP A 346 20.67 -3.44 9.33
CA TRP A 346 19.83 -2.30 8.95
C TRP A 346 20.29 -1.73 7.60
N ASP A 347 19.40 -1.04 6.90
CA ASP A 347 19.74 -0.22 5.73
C ASP A 347 18.76 0.93 5.61
N TRP A 348 19.16 1.96 4.85
CA TRP A 348 18.28 3.04 4.50
C TRP A 348 17.12 2.55 3.62
N VAL A 349 15.92 2.98 3.94
CA VAL A 349 14.76 2.94 3.03
C VAL A 349 14.78 4.20 2.18
N ASP A 350 14.86 5.35 2.87
CA ASP A 350 15.07 6.65 2.25
C ASP A 350 16.01 7.49 3.14
N GLN A 351 17.28 7.59 2.72
CA GLN A 351 18.28 8.37 3.45
C GLN A 351 17.92 9.86 3.48
N GLY A 352 17.39 10.40 2.37
CA GLY A 352 17.03 11.81 2.29
C GLY A 352 15.95 12.22 3.30
N PHE A 353 15.11 11.28 3.68
CA PHE A 353 14.08 11.48 4.71
C PHE A 353 14.42 10.86 6.06
N GLY A 354 15.64 10.31 6.22
CA GLY A 354 16.08 9.69 7.47
C GLY A 354 15.43 8.36 7.77
N GLU A 355 14.73 7.77 6.81
CA GLU A 355 14.03 6.50 6.99
C GLU A 355 14.98 5.33 6.86
N LEU A 356 15.06 4.50 7.89
CA LEU A 356 15.83 3.26 7.91
C LEU A 356 14.99 2.09 8.41
N ALA A 357 15.33 0.88 7.95
CA ALA A 357 14.67 -0.33 8.39
C ALA A 357 15.67 -1.37 8.90
N PHE A 358 15.22 -2.17 9.88
CA PHE A 358 15.94 -3.34 10.35
C PHE A 358 15.43 -4.60 9.66
N PHE A 359 16.32 -5.57 9.47
CA PHE A 359 16.05 -6.83 8.79
C PHE A 359 16.50 -8.01 9.65
N GLY A 360 15.90 -9.19 9.46
CA GLY A 360 16.25 -10.43 10.12
C GLY A 360 16.22 -10.33 11.65
N ASP A 361 17.29 -10.81 12.29
CA ASP A 361 17.41 -10.79 13.76
C ASP A 361 17.46 -9.36 14.32
N ALA A 362 18.00 -8.42 13.56
CA ALA A 362 18.02 -7.01 13.97
C ALA A 362 16.60 -6.43 14.08
N CYS A 363 15.70 -6.77 13.16
CA CYS A 363 14.29 -6.40 13.27
C CYS A 363 13.63 -7.06 14.50
N THR A 364 13.92 -8.32 14.76
CA THR A 364 13.42 -9.02 15.96
C THR A 364 13.88 -8.32 17.25
N LYS A 365 15.14 -7.89 17.31
CA LYS A 365 15.68 -7.12 18.44
C LYS A 365 15.01 -5.74 18.56
N ALA A 366 14.84 -5.02 17.44
CA ALA A 366 14.24 -3.69 17.44
C ALA A 366 12.78 -3.70 17.93
N ARG A 367 12.04 -4.78 17.68
CA ARG A 367 10.68 -4.97 18.25
C ARG A 367 10.64 -5.02 19.77
N GLY A 368 11.78 -5.30 20.41
CA GLY A 368 11.88 -5.46 21.85
C GLY A 368 11.33 -6.79 22.35
N SER A 369 11.38 -6.96 23.64
CA SER A 369 10.84 -8.12 24.38
C SER A 369 9.79 -7.64 25.38
N SER A 370 8.79 -8.49 25.64
CA SER A 370 7.78 -8.24 26.69
C SER A 370 6.92 -6.98 26.49
N GLY A 371 6.68 -6.59 25.23
CA GLY A 371 5.77 -5.47 24.89
C GLY A 371 6.37 -4.07 24.99
N LEU A 372 7.65 -3.96 25.34
CA LEU A 372 8.38 -2.70 25.30
C LEU A 372 9.27 -2.67 24.05
N PRO A 373 9.19 -1.62 23.20
CA PRO A 373 10.10 -1.46 22.08
C PRO A 373 11.54 -1.26 22.59
N ALA A 374 12.52 -1.76 21.85
CA ALA A 374 13.92 -1.51 22.13
C ALA A 374 14.26 -0.03 21.88
N THR A 375 15.27 0.47 22.58
CA THR A 375 15.81 1.82 22.32
C THR A 375 16.69 1.76 21.07
N VAL A 376 16.26 2.44 20.01
CA VAL A 376 17.03 2.58 18.78
C VAL A 376 17.69 3.95 18.75
N SER A 377 19.00 3.98 18.49
CA SER A 377 19.78 5.22 18.46
C SER A 377 20.87 5.17 17.39
N GLY A 378 21.45 6.30 17.07
CA GLY A 378 22.57 6.39 16.15
C GLY A 378 23.50 7.56 16.46
N VAL A 379 24.74 7.42 16.01
CA VAL A 379 25.72 8.50 15.97
C VAL A 379 25.96 8.85 14.51
N VAL A 380 25.67 10.09 14.15
CA VAL A 380 25.79 10.62 12.79
C VAL A 380 27.04 11.48 12.71
N SER A 381 27.85 11.30 11.65
CA SER A 381 28.97 12.15 11.29
C SER A 381 28.69 12.82 9.94
N CYS A 382 28.94 14.14 9.87
CA CYS A 382 28.72 14.94 8.66
C CYS A 382 30.03 15.28 7.92
N GLU A 383 31.15 14.72 8.37
CA GLU A 383 32.42 14.91 7.67
C GLU A 383 32.39 14.19 6.32
N GLU A 384 32.93 14.84 5.27
CA GLU A 384 33.04 14.30 3.91
C GLU A 384 34.06 13.15 3.83
#